data_017688f07e81f3fdca8070aab0dd45e0
#
_entry.id   017688f07e81f3fdca8070aab0dd45e0
#
_cell.length_a   1.000
_cell.length_b   1.000
_cell.length_c   1.000
_cell.angle_alpha   90.00
_cell.angle_beta   90.00
_cell.angle_gamma   90.00
#
_symmetry.space_group_name_H-M   'P 1'
#
loop_
_entity.id
_entity.type
_entity.pdbx_description
1 polymer ?
#
loop_
_entity_poly.entity_id
_entity_poly.type
_entity_poly.pdbx_seq_one_letter_code
_entity_poly.pdbx_strand_id
1 'polypeptide(L)'
;MREYRIQKQRRQRRKEIQRIALLALAAVLLLLILLWGGTAILKVHAVEKQMPERYKYYTEVYVHKDDTLWDIANTYMSEEYESVDDYIQEVREINSIYFSDIYYGQRLMVPYYSDEYKQ
;
A
#
# COMPACT_ATOMS: atom_id res chain seq x y z
N MET A 1 69.19 9.55 1.98
CA MET A 1 68.34 8.75 2.90
C MET A 1 67.21 9.55 3.63
N ARG A 2 67.42 10.79 4.02
CA ARG A 2 66.39 11.62 4.69
C ARG A 2 65.19 11.96 3.81
N GLU A 3 65.41 12.30 2.56
CA GLU A 3 64.34 12.71 1.60
C GLU A 3 63.37 11.56 1.26
N TYR A 4 63.87 10.33 1.14
CA TYR A 4 63.05 9.17 0.85
C TYR A 4 62.06 8.85 2.04
N ARG A 5 62.47 9.05 3.27
CA ARG A 5 61.63 8.88 4.45
C ARG A 5 60.52 9.95 4.50
N ILE A 6 60.81 11.17 4.16
CA ILE A 6 59.87 12.29 4.15
C ILE A 6 58.81 12.08 3.07
N GLN A 7 59.19 11.65 1.89
CA GLN A 7 58.24 11.35 0.80
C GLN A 7 57.36 10.17 1.12
N LYS A 8 57.86 9.12 1.76
CA LYS A 8 57.06 7.97 2.21
C LYS A 8 56.04 8.36 3.27
N GLN A 9 56.38 9.21 4.22
CA GLN A 9 55.43 9.73 5.23
C GLN A 9 54.35 10.63 4.62
N ARG A 10 54.73 11.48 3.64
CA ARG A 10 53.75 12.33 2.94
C ARG A 10 52.73 11.52 2.15
N ARG A 11 53.17 10.42 1.49
CA ARG A 11 52.26 9.51 0.76
C ARG A 11 51.33 8.75 1.70
N GLN A 12 51.79 8.32 2.87
CA GLN A 12 50.94 7.65 3.86
C GLN A 12 49.90 8.62 4.45
N ARG A 13 50.30 9.83 4.83
CA ARG A 13 49.34 10.85 5.34
C ARG A 13 48.30 11.22 4.30
N ARG A 14 48.63 11.29 3.03
CA ARG A 14 47.64 11.56 1.97
C ARG A 14 46.61 10.43 1.83
N LYS A 15 47.01 9.19 1.96
CA LYS A 15 46.11 8.04 1.92
C LYS A 15 45.17 7.99 3.13
N GLU A 16 45.63 8.36 4.30
CA GLU A 16 44.80 8.45 5.50
C GLU A 16 43.82 9.59 5.40
N ILE A 17 44.24 10.76 4.95
CA ILE A 17 43.35 11.91 4.72
C ILE A 17 42.26 11.56 3.68
N GLN A 18 42.64 10.87 2.59
CA GLN A 18 41.68 10.43 1.60
C GLN A 18 40.65 9.42 2.17
N ARG A 19 41.06 8.47 3.04
CA ARG A 19 40.16 7.55 3.70
C ARG A 19 39.20 8.26 4.63
N ILE A 20 39.68 9.20 5.42
CA ILE A 20 38.85 10.02 6.33
C ILE A 20 37.88 10.87 5.54
N ALA A 21 38.31 11.48 4.42
CA ALA A 21 37.47 12.27 3.55
C ALA A 21 36.35 11.42 2.90
N LEU A 22 36.66 10.20 2.46
CA LEU A 22 35.68 9.26 1.91
C LEU A 22 34.65 8.82 2.95
N LEU A 23 35.10 8.54 4.18
CA LEU A 23 34.21 8.17 5.29
C LEU A 23 33.30 9.34 5.67
N ALA A 24 33.83 10.56 5.72
CA ALA A 24 33.05 11.77 5.99
C ALA A 24 31.99 12.00 4.89
N LEU A 25 32.36 11.84 3.62
CA LEU A 25 31.43 11.95 2.49
C LEU A 25 30.31 10.91 2.57
N ALA A 26 30.65 9.66 2.87
CA ALA A 26 29.67 8.59 3.05
C ALA A 26 28.72 8.88 4.21
N ALA A 27 29.21 9.39 5.33
CA ALA A 27 28.37 9.78 6.47
C ALA A 27 27.41 10.92 6.14
N VAL A 28 27.86 11.92 5.38
CA VAL A 28 27.00 13.02 4.92
C VAL A 28 25.91 12.53 3.97
N LEU A 29 26.25 11.65 3.02
CA LEU A 29 25.28 11.04 2.10
C LEU A 29 24.23 10.22 2.86
N LEU A 30 24.64 9.47 3.85
CA LEU A 30 23.75 8.66 4.68
C LEU A 30 22.77 9.55 5.49
N LEU A 31 23.26 10.66 6.04
CA LEU A 31 22.45 11.67 6.69
C LEU A 31 21.42 12.30 5.74
N LEU A 32 21.83 12.63 4.51
CA LEU A 32 20.92 13.19 3.50
C LEU A 32 19.83 12.20 3.10
N ILE A 33 20.17 10.92 2.97
CA ILE A 33 19.18 9.86 2.68
C ILE A 33 18.18 9.71 3.84
N LEU A 34 18.66 9.76 5.08
CA LEU A 34 17.78 9.70 6.26
C LEU A 34 16.86 10.92 6.37
N LEU A 35 17.35 12.11 6.07
CA LEU A 35 16.55 13.33 6.08
C LEU A 35 15.50 13.34 4.94
N TRP A 36 15.86 12.89 3.74
CA TRP A 36 14.92 12.83 2.61
C TRP A 36 13.96 11.64 2.72
N GLY A 37 14.45 10.48 3.15
CA GLY A 37 13.61 9.29 3.37
C GLY A 37 12.62 9.48 4.52
N GLY A 38 13.00 10.14 5.60
CA GLY A 38 12.12 10.41 6.75
C GLY A 38 10.91 11.26 6.40
N THR A 39 11.05 12.24 5.53
CA THR A 39 9.92 13.10 5.10
C THR A 39 8.92 12.36 4.20
N ALA A 40 9.36 11.39 3.41
CA ALA A 40 8.48 10.58 2.57
C ALA A 40 7.65 9.59 3.41
N ILE A 41 8.26 8.96 4.42
CA ILE A 41 7.57 8.03 5.32
C ILE A 41 6.54 8.77 6.19
N LEU A 42 6.88 9.97 6.68
CA LEU A 42 5.96 10.79 7.49
C LEU A 42 4.77 11.30 6.66
N LYS A 43 4.95 11.58 5.37
CA LYS A 43 3.84 11.97 4.48
C LYS A 43 2.88 10.82 4.17
N VAL A 44 3.35 9.58 4.13
CA VAL A 44 2.49 8.40 3.93
C VAL A 44 1.60 8.14 5.14
N HIS A 45 2.06 8.44 6.37
CA HIS A 45 1.21 8.31 7.56
C HIS A 45 0.31 9.53 7.83
N ALA A 46 0.54 10.68 7.19
CA ALA A 46 -0.26 11.89 7.40
C ALA A 46 -1.49 12.00 6.49
N VAL A 47 -1.66 11.08 5.54
CA VAL A 47 -2.88 10.95 4.72
C VAL A 47 -3.64 9.69 5.15
N GLU A 48 -3.85 9.52 6.44
CA GLU A 48 -5.01 8.80 6.91
C GLU A 48 -6.19 9.73 6.61
N LYS A 49 -6.77 9.57 5.42
CA LYS A 49 -8.09 10.11 5.09
C LYS A 49 -8.97 9.65 6.26
N GLN A 50 -9.40 10.55 7.10
CA GLN A 50 -10.52 10.30 8.00
C GLN A 50 -11.71 10.08 7.06
N MET A 51 -11.86 8.84 6.57
CA MET A 51 -13.09 8.44 5.92
C MET A 51 -14.18 8.62 6.97
N PRO A 52 -15.27 9.29 6.66
CA PRO A 52 -16.40 9.34 7.56
C PRO A 52 -16.73 7.90 7.98
N GLU A 53 -17.05 7.72 9.25
CA GLU A 53 -17.42 6.39 9.77
C GLU A 53 -18.61 5.89 8.96
N ARG A 54 -18.39 4.86 8.12
CA ARG A 54 -19.41 4.29 7.26
C ARG A 54 -19.81 2.93 7.81
N TYR A 55 -21.09 2.68 7.81
CA TYR A 55 -21.67 1.47 8.35
C TYR A 55 -21.88 0.45 7.24
N LYS A 56 -21.49 -0.80 7.49
CA LYS A 56 -21.67 -1.91 6.57
C LYS A 56 -23.05 -2.51 6.72
N TYR A 57 -23.77 -2.59 5.62
CA TYR A 57 -25.10 -3.20 5.51
C TYR A 57 -25.11 -4.25 4.41
N TYR A 58 -26.20 -4.99 4.34
CA TYR A 58 -26.45 -6.01 3.36
C TYR A 58 -27.78 -5.78 2.67
N THR A 59 -27.83 -6.01 1.38
CA THR A 59 -29.07 -5.92 0.59
C THR A 59 -29.22 -7.11 -0.33
N GLU A 60 -30.47 -7.44 -0.68
CA GLU A 60 -30.77 -8.50 -1.61
C GLU A 60 -30.80 -7.93 -3.04
N VAL A 61 -30.12 -8.58 -3.95
CA VAL A 61 -30.13 -8.25 -5.38
C VAL A 61 -30.54 -9.47 -6.20
N TYR A 62 -31.23 -9.24 -7.32
CA TYR A 62 -31.63 -10.29 -8.27
C TYR A 62 -30.64 -10.33 -9.42
N VAL A 63 -30.16 -11.54 -9.74
CA VAL A 63 -29.29 -11.77 -10.89
C VAL A 63 -30.13 -11.70 -12.17
N HIS A 64 -29.82 -10.77 -13.05
CA HIS A 64 -30.44 -10.64 -14.36
C HIS A 64 -29.76 -11.56 -15.39
N LYS A 65 -30.36 -11.58 -16.58
CA LYS A 65 -29.79 -12.37 -17.67
C LYS A 65 -28.42 -11.80 -18.04
N ASP A 66 -27.45 -12.68 -18.15
CA ASP A 66 -26.06 -12.39 -18.54
C ASP A 66 -25.25 -11.58 -17.47
N ASP A 67 -25.81 -11.35 -16.26
CA ASP A 67 -25.07 -10.74 -15.15
C ASP A 67 -23.95 -11.67 -14.65
N THR A 68 -22.83 -11.05 -14.33
CA THR A 68 -21.68 -11.69 -13.67
C THR A 68 -21.47 -11.11 -12.27
N LEU A 69 -20.71 -11.82 -11.43
CA LEU A 69 -20.30 -11.26 -10.14
C LEU A 69 -19.48 -9.97 -10.28
N TRP A 70 -18.78 -9.79 -11.41
CA TRP A 70 -18.07 -8.56 -11.75
C TRP A 70 -19.02 -7.38 -11.97
N ASP A 71 -20.14 -7.60 -12.68
CA ASP A 71 -21.14 -6.55 -12.91
C ASP A 71 -21.81 -6.14 -11.61
N ILE A 72 -22.14 -7.11 -10.76
CA ILE A 72 -22.69 -6.86 -9.43
C ILE A 72 -21.66 -6.11 -8.54
N ALA A 73 -20.40 -6.53 -8.56
CA ALA A 73 -19.36 -5.86 -7.81
C ALA A 73 -19.18 -4.40 -8.28
N ASN A 74 -19.11 -4.15 -9.56
CA ASN A 74 -19.00 -2.79 -10.10
C ASN A 74 -20.19 -1.89 -9.74
N THR A 75 -21.36 -2.47 -9.46
CA THR A 75 -22.56 -1.72 -9.09
C THR A 75 -22.62 -1.41 -7.60
N TYR A 76 -22.18 -2.33 -6.74
CA TYR A 76 -22.40 -2.26 -5.29
C TYR A 76 -21.12 -2.08 -4.46
N MET A 77 -19.95 -2.35 -5.02
CA MET A 77 -18.67 -2.19 -4.33
C MET A 77 -18.41 -0.71 -4.03
N SER A 78 -17.86 -0.43 -2.90
CA SER A 78 -17.47 0.91 -2.45
C SER A 78 -15.96 0.98 -2.15
N GLU A 79 -15.47 2.17 -1.83
CA GLU A 79 -14.05 2.48 -1.65
C GLU A 79 -13.40 1.76 -0.46
N GLU A 80 -14.19 1.11 0.40
CA GLU A 80 -13.70 0.34 1.54
C GLU A 80 -13.06 -1.00 1.15
N TYR A 81 -13.30 -1.47 -0.08
CA TYR A 81 -12.68 -2.69 -0.59
C TYR A 81 -11.39 -2.36 -1.35
N GLU A 82 -10.35 -3.13 -1.09
CA GLU A 82 -9.05 -2.95 -1.76
C GLU A 82 -9.11 -3.34 -3.24
N SER A 83 -9.94 -4.34 -3.57
CA SER A 83 -10.11 -4.84 -4.93
C SER A 83 -11.51 -5.38 -5.20
N VAL A 84 -11.86 -5.47 -6.49
CA VAL A 84 -13.09 -6.13 -6.95
C VAL A 84 -13.11 -7.61 -6.57
N ASP A 85 -11.96 -8.25 -6.59
CA ASP A 85 -11.83 -9.67 -6.22
C ASP A 85 -12.15 -9.90 -4.74
N ASP A 86 -11.72 -9.00 -3.85
CA ASP A 86 -12.06 -9.08 -2.41
C ASP A 86 -13.56 -8.94 -2.18
N TYR A 87 -14.21 -8.02 -2.89
CA TYR A 87 -15.66 -7.88 -2.85
C TYR A 87 -16.37 -9.13 -3.34
N ILE A 88 -15.97 -9.68 -4.49
CA ILE A 88 -16.55 -10.91 -5.06
C ILE A 88 -16.36 -12.08 -4.10
N GLN A 89 -15.19 -12.20 -3.47
CA GLN A 89 -14.94 -13.24 -2.48
C GLN A 89 -15.92 -13.13 -1.30
N GLU A 90 -16.11 -11.95 -0.76
CA GLU A 90 -17.08 -11.73 0.30
C GLU A 90 -18.52 -12.07 -0.12
N VAL A 91 -18.95 -11.65 -1.31
CA VAL A 91 -20.25 -12.01 -1.86
C VAL A 91 -20.42 -13.54 -1.97
N ARG A 92 -19.38 -14.24 -2.43
CA ARG A 92 -19.39 -15.71 -2.48
C ARG A 92 -19.53 -16.34 -1.10
N GLU A 93 -18.81 -15.84 -0.11
CA GLU A 93 -18.86 -16.33 1.27
C GLU A 93 -20.24 -16.14 1.89
N ILE A 94 -20.81 -14.94 1.79
CA ILE A 94 -22.14 -14.60 2.33
C ILE A 94 -23.23 -15.51 1.75
N ASN A 95 -23.14 -15.82 0.46
CA ASN A 95 -24.13 -16.61 -0.26
C ASN A 95 -23.78 -18.11 -0.35
N SER A 96 -22.68 -18.53 0.23
CA SER A 96 -22.18 -19.92 0.20
C SER A 96 -21.96 -20.48 -1.22
N ILE A 97 -21.54 -19.62 -2.16
CA ILE A 97 -21.26 -19.97 -3.55
C ILE A 97 -19.75 -20.14 -3.79
N TYR A 98 -19.17 -21.20 -3.23
CA TYR A 98 -17.72 -21.42 -3.31
C TYR A 98 -17.24 -21.96 -4.66
N PHE A 99 -18.06 -22.77 -5.33
CA PHE A 99 -17.66 -23.54 -6.53
C PHE A 99 -18.62 -23.43 -7.72
N SER A 100 -19.71 -22.70 -7.58
CA SER A 100 -20.71 -22.53 -8.65
C SER A 100 -20.74 -21.10 -9.17
N ASP A 101 -21.17 -20.94 -10.41
CA ASP A 101 -21.50 -19.66 -10.96
C ASP A 101 -22.89 -19.21 -10.52
N ILE A 102 -23.15 -17.90 -10.64
CA ILE A 102 -24.50 -17.34 -10.42
C ILE A 102 -25.37 -17.61 -11.63
N TYR A 103 -26.68 -17.64 -11.42
CA TYR A 103 -27.65 -17.92 -12.50
C TYR A 103 -28.82 -16.93 -12.48
N TYR A 104 -29.43 -16.75 -13.63
CA TYR A 104 -30.60 -15.88 -13.81
C TYR A 104 -31.70 -16.14 -12.78
N GLY A 105 -32.21 -15.07 -12.17
CA GLY A 105 -33.26 -15.15 -11.15
C GLY A 105 -32.77 -15.55 -9.75
N GLN A 106 -31.50 -15.85 -9.58
CA GLN A 106 -30.91 -16.07 -8.25
C GLN A 106 -30.97 -14.81 -7.41
N ARG A 107 -31.26 -14.96 -6.11
CA ARG A 107 -31.14 -13.89 -5.13
C ARG A 107 -29.78 -13.97 -4.45
N LEU A 108 -29.09 -12.84 -4.40
CA LEU A 108 -27.79 -12.71 -3.74
C LEU A 108 -27.88 -11.64 -2.66
N MET A 109 -27.32 -11.95 -1.50
CA MET A 109 -27.04 -10.96 -0.47
C MET A 109 -25.71 -10.29 -0.79
N VAL A 110 -25.69 -8.97 -0.92
CA VAL A 110 -24.47 -8.21 -1.22
C VAL A 110 -24.21 -7.14 -0.17
N PRO A 111 -22.95 -6.93 0.24
CA PRO A 111 -22.60 -5.88 1.17
C PRO A 111 -22.55 -4.52 0.47
N TYR A 112 -22.92 -3.48 1.21
CA TYR A 112 -22.73 -2.07 0.80
C TYR A 112 -22.46 -1.21 2.03
N TYR A 113 -21.87 -0.05 1.84
CA TYR A 113 -21.60 0.91 2.91
C TYR A 113 -22.49 2.14 2.80
N SER A 114 -22.91 2.68 3.93
CA SER A 114 -23.72 3.89 4.03
C SER A 114 -23.18 4.81 5.10
N ASP A 115 -23.26 6.11 4.86
CA ASP A 115 -22.93 7.16 5.84
C ASP A 115 -24.03 7.31 6.91
N GLU A 116 -25.24 6.81 6.62
CA GLU A 116 -26.35 6.84 7.53
C GLU A 116 -26.46 5.55 8.33
N TYR A 117 -26.56 5.70 9.65
CA TYR A 117 -26.90 4.57 10.53
C TYR A 117 -28.38 4.21 10.34
N LYS A 118 -28.63 3.01 9.81
CA LYS A 118 -29.98 2.45 9.62
C LYS A 118 -30.31 1.51 10.77
N GLN A 119 -31.35 1.82 11.55
CA GLN A 119 -31.87 0.96 12.59
C GLN A 119 -32.73 -0.16 12.01
#